data_ef93f2de7a3fc66600cd79f0ddf1fc96
#
_entry.id   ef93f2de7a3fc66600cd79f0ddf1fc96
#
_cell.length_a   1.000
_cell.length_b   1.000
_cell.length_c   1.000
_cell.angle_alpha   90.00
_cell.angle_beta   90.00
_cell.angle_gamma   90.00
#
_symmetry.space_group_name_H-M   'P 1'
#
loop_
_entity.id
_entity.type
_entity.pdbx_description
1 polymer ?
#
loop_
_entity_poly.entity_id
_entity_poly.type
_entity_poly.pdbx_seq_one_letter_code
_entity_poly.pdbx_strand_id
1 'polypeptide(L)'
;MTFFRVASLFISALAASSTLAVFGWASVATPASAQAASAKVTAGAGPAADLADYDPTKSQATKVTPRADAMRGLLWEVKPKNGGNTLYLFGTIHVGKPSFYPLPVPVQNALMQSSKIVVEADVTDQSGGAEIAKLVDYPKGETIDKHISPALLARLKTQLEKRKIPFANVASMRPVMLGGMLPIVEYVALGYDMASGLDLALIHQAKREKKPLLQLESATAQIKLLTNMSASLQEAFLDNTLSTIERGQSADQVTGIVNAWQLGDAKLMMDLAHEATRDQRETERLNQILLWGRHPAMMQNIEGYLASGEVHFVAVGSLHLVGERGLVSLLKEKGYKVRQL
;
A
#
# COMPACT_ATOMS: atom_id res chain seq x y z
N MET A 1 19.11 -11.32 -7.42
CA MET A 1 19.26 -11.02 -5.99
C MET A 1 18.25 -10.02 -5.47
N THR A 2 17.83 -9.02 -6.23
CA THR A 2 16.88 -7.97 -5.84
C THR A 2 15.45 -8.48 -5.64
N PHE A 3 15.05 -9.51 -6.36
CA PHE A 3 13.69 -10.03 -6.39
C PHE A 3 13.28 -10.81 -5.13
N PHE A 4 14.18 -11.61 -4.58
CA PHE A 4 13.96 -12.30 -3.28
C PHE A 4 13.75 -11.32 -2.13
N ARG A 5 14.33 -10.12 -2.22
CA ARG A 5 14.12 -9.06 -1.21
C ARG A 5 12.76 -8.39 -1.32
N VAL A 6 12.18 -8.27 -2.51
CA VAL A 6 10.86 -7.63 -2.69
C VAL A 6 9.72 -8.56 -2.26
N ALA A 7 9.75 -9.82 -2.68
CA ALA A 7 8.79 -10.82 -2.20
C ALA A 7 8.96 -11.06 -0.68
N SER A 8 10.19 -11.09 -0.18
CA SER A 8 10.48 -11.19 1.25
C SER A 8 10.07 -9.93 2.02
N LEU A 9 10.12 -8.73 1.43
CA LEU A 9 9.66 -7.48 2.06
C LEU A 9 8.15 -7.36 2.06
N PHE A 10 7.45 -7.86 1.04
CA PHE A 10 5.98 -7.92 1.06
C PHE A 10 5.50 -8.95 2.08
N ILE A 11 6.12 -10.13 2.10
CA ILE A 11 5.91 -11.15 3.12
C ILE A 11 6.40 -10.64 4.49
N SER A 12 7.43 -9.79 4.57
CA SER A 12 7.93 -9.21 5.81
C SER A 12 7.15 -7.99 6.28
N ALA A 13 6.49 -7.26 5.39
CA ALA A 13 5.55 -6.21 5.79
C ALA A 13 4.17 -6.79 6.16
N LEU A 14 3.83 -7.96 5.61
CA LEU A 14 2.66 -8.75 5.95
C LEU A 14 2.99 -9.89 6.91
N ALA A 15 4.25 -10.30 6.99
CA ALA A 15 4.79 -11.32 7.87
C ALA A 15 6.23 -10.97 8.24
N ALA A 16 6.41 -9.93 9.04
CA ALA A 16 7.68 -9.71 9.76
C ALA A 16 7.87 -10.82 10.80
N SER A 17 7.70 -12.06 10.40
CA SER A 17 7.98 -13.20 11.24
C SER A 17 7.98 -14.49 10.45
N SER A 18 9.13 -14.95 10.09
CA SER A 18 9.50 -16.36 10.21
C SER A 18 10.92 -16.58 9.74
N THR A 19 11.77 -16.88 10.70
CA THR A 19 12.95 -17.74 10.64
C THR A 19 13.94 -17.50 9.48
N LEU A 20 14.92 -16.66 9.76
CA LEU A 20 16.29 -16.89 9.29
C LEU A 20 16.79 -18.21 9.90
N ALA A 21 16.56 -19.31 9.21
CA ALA A 21 17.31 -20.53 9.38
C ALA A 21 18.45 -20.54 8.36
N VAL A 22 19.61 -20.21 8.84
CA VAL A 22 20.94 -20.70 8.47
C VAL A 22 21.14 -21.08 7.00
N PHE A 23 21.74 -20.19 6.23
CA PHE A 23 22.83 -20.54 5.31
C PHE A 23 23.89 -19.44 5.37
N GLY A 24 25.04 -19.83 5.92
CA GLY A 24 26.22 -18.99 6.01
C GLY A 24 26.71 -18.60 4.61
N TRP A 25 27.02 -17.33 4.44
CA TRP A 25 27.85 -16.84 3.35
C TRP A 25 28.95 -15.97 3.91
N ALA A 26 30.15 -16.41 3.60
CA ALA A 26 31.41 -15.78 3.95
C ALA A 26 31.51 -14.35 3.39
N SER A 27 32.14 -13.52 4.17
CA SER A 27 32.59 -12.17 3.85
C SER A 27 33.51 -12.18 2.62
N VAL A 28 33.22 -11.33 1.63
CA VAL A 28 34.22 -10.87 0.66
C VAL A 28 34.19 -9.35 0.63
N ALA A 29 35.38 -8.83 0.80
CA ALA A 29 35.73 -7.42 0.92
C ALA A 29 35.37 -6.58 -0.30
N THR A 30 35.07 -5.29 -0.03
CA THR A 30 35.03 -4.20 -1.01
C THR A 30 36.40 -3.93 -1.63
N PRO A 31 36.44 -3.45 -2.87
CA PRO A 31 37.26 -2.28 -3.15
C PRO A 31 36.51 -1.12 -3.80
N ALA A 32 37.07 0.03 -3.59
CA ALA A 32 36.62 1.35 -3.98
C ALA A 32 36.85 1.67 -5.47
N SER A 33 36.13 2.71 -5.90
CA SER A 33 36.38 3.63 -7.02
C SER A 33 36.46 3.09 -8.45
N ALA A 34 35.54 3.58 -9.31
CA ALA A 34 35.89 4.08 -10.65
C ALA A 34 34.69 4.82 -11.30
N GLN A 35 34.90 6.04 -11.58
CA GLN A 35 34.60 6.91 -12.73
C GLN A 35 33.51 6.53 -13.76
N ALA A 36 32.78 7.59 -14.12
CA ALA A 36 31.80 7.69 -15.18
C ALA A 36 32.32 7.22 -16.54
N ALA A 37 31.49 6.44 -17.22
CA ALA A 37 31.56 6.28 -18.67
C ALA A 37 30.12 6.26 -19.23
N SER A 38 29.83 7.30 -20.04
CA SER A 38 28.66 7.41 -20.90
C SER A 38 28.72 6.34 -21.99
N ALA A 39 27.76 5.43 -22.02
CA ALA A 39 27.57 4.52 -23.16
C ALA A 39 26.16 4.70 -23.72
N LYS A 40 26.08 5.21 -24.96
CA LYS A 40 24.89 5.15 -25.82
C LYS A 40 24.50 3.69 -26.03
N VAL A 41 23.30 3.32 -25.64
CA VAL A 41 22.70 2.05 -26.03
C VAL A 41 21.69 2.32 -27.13
N THR A 42 21.99 1.80 -28.32
CA THR A 42 21.10 1.74 -29.47
C THR A 42 19.98 0.74 -29.21
N ALA A 43 18.74 1.16 -29.44
CA ALA A 43 17.55 0.35 -29.35
C ALA A 43 17.52 -0.72 -30.46
N GLY A 44 17.48 -1.99 -30.07
CA GLY A 44 17.14 -3.11 -30.93
C GLY A 44 15.63 -3.41 -30.77
N ALA A 45 14.88 -3.28 -31.85
CA ALA A 45 13.47 -3.58 -31.91
C ALA A 45 13.22 -5.10 -31.96
N GLY A 46 12.50 -5.63 -30.98
CA GLY A 46 11.82 -6.93 -31.06
C GLY A 46 10.34 -6.74 -31.40
N PRO A 47 9.63 -7.77 -31.90
CA PRO A 47 8.34 -7.58 -32.56
C PRO A 47 7.25 -7.05 -31.62
N ALA A 48 6.58 -6.00 -32.06
CA ALA A 48 5.46 -5.37 -31.42
C ALA A 48 4.25 -6.31 -31.39
N ALA A 49 3.79 -6.68 -30.21
CA ALA A 49 2.43 -7.15 -30.01
C ALA A 49 1.52 -5.91 -30.01
N ASP A 50 0.43 -6.02 -30.75
CA ASP A 50 -0.53 -4.99 -31.09
C ASP A 50 -0.97 -4.11 -29.90
N LEU A 51 -0.36 -2.93 -29.81
CA LEU A 51 -0.72 -1.85 -28.86
C LEU A 51 -1.47 -0.72 -29.58
N ALA A 52 -2.17 -1.05 -30.68
CA ALA A 52 -2.70 -0.07 -31.63
C ALA A 52 -3.77 0.88 -31.07
N ASP A 53 -4.32 0.64 -29.86
CA ASP A 53 -5.38 1.47 -29.27
C ASP A 53 -5.00 2.19 -27.96
N TYR A 54 -3.75 2.12 -27.49
CA TYR A 54 -3.31 2.89 -26.33
C TYR A 54 -2.72 4.22 -26.77
N ASP A 55 -3.48 5.29 -26.62
CA ASP A 55 -3.02 6.68 -26.82
C ASP A 55 -2.64 7.28 -25.44
N PRO A 56 -1.34 7.35 -25.11
CA PRO A 56 -0.89 7.91 -23.83
C PRO A 56 -1.19 9.41 -23.69
N THR A 57 -1.64 10.08 -24.77
CA THR A 57 -2.02 11.50 -24.72
C THR A 57 -3.46 11.70 -24.27
N LYS A 58 -4.27 10.64 -24.21
CA LYS A 58 -5.66 10.67 -23.72
C LYS A 58 -5.81 10.33 -22.25
N SER A 59 -4.74 9.92 -21.56
CA SER A 59 -4.72 9.78 -20.11
C SER A 59 -4.86 11.16 -19.47
N GLN A 60 -6.01 11.44 -18.85
CA GLN A 60 -6.25 12.67 -18.09
C GLN A 60 -5.55 12.67 -16.71
N ALA A 61 -4.75 11.68 -16.41
CA ALA A 61 -3.85 11.72 -15.27
C ALA A 61 -2.81 12.82 -15.54
N THR A 62 -3.07 13.99 -15.00
CA THR A 62 -2.23 15.18 -15.16
C THR A 62 -0.78 14.81 -14.84
N LYS A 63 0.09 14.88 -15.86
CA LYS A 63 1.56 14.70 -15.73
C LYS A 63 2.22 15.86 -14.94
N VAL A 64 1.54 16.35 -13.92
CA VAL A 64 2.07 17.38 -13.03
C VAL A 64 2.80 16.67 -11.91
N THR A 65 4.11 16.50 -12.03
CA THR A 65 4.93 16.19 -10.87
C THR A 65 4.98 17.43 -10.00
N PRO A 66 4.37 17.45 -8.81
CA PRO A 66 4.43 18.59 -7.93
C PRO A 66 5.89 18.92 -7.60
N ARG A 67 6.23 20.22 -7.55
CA ARG A 67 7.51 20.63 -6.99
C ARG A 67 7.53 20.25 -5.51
N ALA A 68 8.70 19.97 -4.97
CA ALA A 68 8.86 19.55 -3.57
C ALA A 68 8.26 20.56 -2.57
N ASP A 69 8.25 21.85 -2.92
CA ASP A 69 7.64 22.94 -2.16
C ASP A 69 6.10 23.01 -2.25
N ALA A 70 5.49 22.23 -3.18
CA ALA A 70 4.04 22.15 -3.37
C ALA A 70 3.41 20.89 -2.71
N MET A 71 4.20 20.01 -2.11
CA MET A 71 3.66 18.83 -1.44
C MET A 71 2.86 19.22 -0.19
N ARG A 72 1.63 18.72 -0.11
CA ARG A 72 0.70 18.93 1.02
C ARG A 72 0.46 17.67 1.84
N GLY A 73 0.33 16.52 1.16
CA GLY A 73 -0.16 15.29 1.75
C GLY A 73 -1.66 15.35 2.07
N LEU A 74 -2.24 14.22 2.39
CA LEU A 74 -3.62 14.12 2.81
C LEU A 74 -3.70 14.19 4.34
N LEU A 75 -3.80 15.41 4.88
CA LEU A 75 -3.78 15.67 6.32
C LEU A 75 -5.02 16.47 6.74
N TRP A 76 -5.69 16.02 7.81
CA TRP A 76 -6.83 16.71 8.43
C TRP A 76 -6.62 16.91 9.91
N GLU A 77 -7.07 18.07 10.40
CA GLU A 77 -7.25 18.38 11.80
C GLU A 77 -8.69 18.02 12.19
N VAL A 78 -8.87 17.29 13.28
CA VAL A 78 -10.17 16.90 13.83
C VAL A 78 -10.29 17.42 15.27
N LYS A 79 -11.40 18.11 15.56
CA LYS A 79 -11.71 18.64 16.89
C LYS A 79 -13.15 18.30 17.29
N PRO A 80 -13.42 17.97 18.55
CA PRO A 80 -14.78 17.86 19.06
C PRO A 80 -15.56 19.16 18.88
N LYS A 81 -16.88 19.06 18.69
CA LYS A 81 -17.76 20.23 18.47
C LYS A 81 -17.67 21.25 19.59
N ASN A 82 -17.61 20.79 20.83
CA ASN A 82 -17.64 21.60 22.05
C ASN A 82 -16.25 21.97 22.59
N GLY A 83 -15.22 21.86 21.76
CA GLY A 83 -13.84 22.00 22.19
C GLY A 83 -13.28 20.71 22.76
N GLY A 84 -11.97 20.65 22.93
CA GLY A 84 -11.25 19.46 23.38
C GLY A 84 -9.95 19.30 22.60
N ASN A 85 -9.31 18.16 22.74
CA ASN A 85 -8.03 17.93 22.10
C ASN A 85 -8.16 17.70 20.60
N THR A 86 -7.12 18.13 19.91
CA THR A 86 -6.95 17.92 18.47
C THR A 86 -6.50 16.50 18.21
N LEU A 87 -7.01 15.90 17.15
CA LEU A 87 -6.48 14.69 16.53
C LEU A 87 -6.12 15.03 15.09
N TYR A 88 -5.00 14.53 14.62
CA TYR A 88 -4.59 14.65 13.23
C TYR A 88 -4.83 13.32 12.51
N LEU A 89 -5.55 13.37 11.37
CA LEU A 89 -5.69 12.22 10.47
C LEU A 89 -4.78 12.42 9.27
N PHE A 90 -3.96 11.44 8.99
CA PHE A 90 -3.02 11.49 7.88
C PHE A 90 -3.18 10.27 6.97
N GLY A 91 -3.37 10.52 5.68
CA GLY A 91 -3.45 9.48 4.66
C GLY A 91 -2.08 8.99 4.26
N THR A 92 -1.85 7.69 4.35
CA THR A 92 -0.59 7.05 3.97
C THR A 92 -0.67 6.34 2.63
N ILE A 93 0.50 6.05 2.06
CA ILE A 93 0.73 5.15 0.93
C ILE A 93 1.83 4.17 1.35
N HIS A 94 1.59 2.87 1.14
CA HIS A 94 2.47 1.79 1.59
C HIS A 94 3.84 1.73 0.89
N VAL A 95 4.00 2.44 -0.20
CA VAL A 95 5.26 2.58 -0.94
C VAL A 95 5.61 4.05 -1.11
N GLY A 96 6.89 4.36 -1.27
CA GLY A 96 7.33 5.74 -1.41
C GLY A 96 8.63 5.87 -2.17
N LYS A 97 9.15 7.08 -2.19
CA LYS A 97 10.49 7.42 -2.70
C LYS A 97 11.22 8.26 -1.66
N PRO A 98 12.56 8.24 -1.64
CA PRO A 98 13.33 9.15 -0.78
C PRO A 98 12.96 10.62 -0.96
N SER A 99 12.50 11.02 -2.16
CA SER A 99 12.05 12.38 -2.47
C SER A 99 10.75 12.81 -1.78
N PHE A 100 10.04 11.91 -1.08
CA PHE A 100 8.89 12.25 -0.25
C PHE A 100 9.30 12.89 1.07
N TYR A 101 10.58 12.80 1.41
CA TYR A 101 11.12 13.29 2.68
C TYR A 101 12.06 14.49 2.49
N PRO A 102 12.03 15.47 3.40
CA PRO A 102 11.16 15.52 4.58
C PRO A 102 9.68 15.66 4.21
N LEU A 103 8.79 15.14 5.08
CA LEU A 103 7.34 15.30 4.90
C LEU A 103 6.95 16.80 4.87
N PRO A 104 5.79 17.15 4.28
CA PRO A 104 5.30 18.54 4.26
C PRO A 104 5.28 19.19 5.64
N VAL A 105 5.58 20.49 5.71
CA VAL A 105 5.66 21.23 6.99
C VAL A 105 4.42 21.06 7.86
N PRO A 106 3.17 21.12 7.32
CA PRO A 106 1.98 20.86 8.13
C PRO A 106 1.99 19.47 8.78
N VAL A 107 2.47 18.44 8.06
CA VAL A 107 2.56 17.06 8.58
C VAL A 107 3.62 16.97 9.69
N GLN A 108 4.79 17.60 9.50
CA GLN A 108 5.84 17.65 10.52
C GLN A 108 5.34 18.36 11.78
N ASN A 109 4.62 19.47 11.64
CA ASN A 109 4.05 20.21 12.76
C ASN A 109 3.01 19.38 13.51
N ALA A 110 2.14 18.67 12.79
CA ALA A 110 1.15 17.77 13.39
C ALA A 110 1.82 16.63 14.19
N LEU A 111 2.88 16.03 13.63
CA LEU A 111 3.68 15.00 14.31
C LEU A 111 4.36 15.53 15.58
N MET A 112 4.94 16.74 15.53
CA MET A 112 5.57 17.38 16.70
C MET A 112 4.57 17.67 17.82
N GLN A 113 3.36 18.14 17.47
CA GLN A 113 2.31 18.46 18.43
C GLN A 113 1.66 17.22 19.04
N SER A 114 1.81 16.05 18.42
CA SER A 114 1.19 14.82 18.87
C SER A 114 2.03 14.11 19.92
N SER A 115 1.40 13.70 21.00
CA SER A 115 2.02 12.91 22.08
C SER A 115 2.14 11.44 21.71
N LYS A 116 1.31 10.96 20.79
CA LYS A 116 1.26 9.56 20.35
C LYS A 116 1.11 9.48 18.84
N ILE A 117 1.69 8.43 18.24
CA ILE A 117 1.48 8.07 16.85
C ILE A 117 0.63 6.79 16.83
N VAL A 118 -0.43 6.82 16.04
CA VAL A 118 -1.31 5.67 15.78
C VAL A 118 -1.16 5.31 14.31
N VAL A 119 -0.85 4.07 14.02
CA VAL A 119 -0.79 3.55 12.65
C VAL A 119 -1.96 2.61 12.38
N GLU A 120 -2.22 2.30 11.14
CA GLU A 120 -3.24 1.33 10.78
C GLU A 120 -2.93 -0.03 11.39
N ALA A 121 -1.72 -0.55 11.14
CA ALA A 121 -1.14 -1.72 11.80
C ALA A 121 0.37 -1.55 11.94
N ASP A 122 0.97 -2.03 13.04
CA ASP A 122 2.44 -2.11 13.16
C ASP A 122 2.96 -3.32 12.39
N VAL A 123 3.35 -3.09 11.15
CA VAL A 123 3.92 -4.12 10.26
C VAL A 123 5.31 -4.61 10.72
N THR A 124 5.88 -4.00 11.75
CA THR A 124 7.15 -4.43 12.35
C THR A 124 6.94 -5.29 13.60
N ASP A 125 5.69 -5.45 14.04
CA ASP A 125 5.33 -6.37 15.13
C ASP A 125 5.38 -7.81 14.65
N GLN A 126 6.27 -8.59 15.25
CA GLN A 126 6.49 -9.99 14.90
C GLN A 126 5.64 -10.99 15.69
N SER A 127 4.82 -10.52 16.63
CA SER A 127 4.06 -11.39 17.54
C SER A 127 3.09 -12.33 16.82
N GLY A 128 2.52 -11.90 15.67
CA GLY A 128 1.59 -12.68 14.85
C GLY A 128 2.20 -13.54 13.74
N GLY A 129 3.52 -13.53 13.56
CA GLY A 129 4.15 -14.01 12.34
C GLY A 129 3.93 -15.47 12.00
N ALA A 130 3.95 -16.36 12.98
CA ALA A 130 3.69 -17.78 12.74
C ALA A 130 2.24 -18.05 12.31
N GLU A 131 1.29 -17.24 12.77
CA GLU A 131 -0.10 -17.29 12.36
C GLU A 131 -0.27 -16.72 10.94
N ILE A 132 0.32 -15.57 10.67
CA ILE A 132 0.32 -14.93 9.35
C ILE A 132 0.89 -15.87 8.28
N ALA A 133 2.02 -16.53 8.54
CA ALA A 133 2.62 -17.47 7.59
C ALA A 133 1.65 -18.61 7.20
N LYS A 134 0.85 -19.10 8.14
CA LYS A 134 -0.18 -20.15 7.88
C LYS A 134 -1.37 -19.59 7.10
N LEU A 135 -1.64 -18.31 7.18
CA LEU A 135 -2.75 -17.67 6.49
C LEU A 135 -2.41 -17.30 5.05
N VAL A 136 -1.19 -16.88 4.79
CA VAL A 136 -0.71 -16.43 3.47
C VAL A 136 -0.65 -17.58 2.47
N ASP A 137 -0.18 -18.75 2.90
CA ASP A 137 0.03 -19.90 2.06
C ASP A 137 -1.10 -20.95 2.20
N TYR A 138 -1.23 -21.78 1.19
CA TYR A 138 -1.96 -23.02 1.28
C TYR A 138 -1.22 -24.04 2.15
N PRO A 139 -1.92 -25.02 2.73
CA PRO A 139 -1.27 -26.13 3.44
C PRO A 139 -0.25 -26.86 2.54
N LYS A 140 0.74 -27.50 3.17
CA LYS A 140 1.78 -28.26 2.47
C LYS A 140 1.17 -29.27 1.48
N GLY A 141 1.60 -29.21 0.23
CA GLY A 141 1.11 -30.06 -0.86
C GLY A 141 -0.04 -29.46 -1.66
N GLU A 142 -0.58 -28.31 -1.23
CA GLU A 142 -1.56 -27.54 -1.99
C GLU A 142 -0.86 -26.36 -2.67
N THR A 143 -1.31 -26.08 -3.90
CA THR A 143 -0.76 -24.99 -4.73
C THR A 143 -1.88 -24.27 -5.46
N ILE A 144 -1.67 -23.01 -5.82
CA ILE A 144 -2.68 -22.12 -6.41
C ILE A 144 -3.33 -22.69 -7.68
N ASP A 145 -2.59 -23.47 -8.46
CA ASP A 145 -3.10 -24.10 -9.69
C ASP A 145 -4.29 -25.04 -9.47
N LYS A 146 -4.50 -25.52 -8.24
CA LYS A 146 -5.67 -26.32 -7.86
C LYS A 146 -6.87 -25.46 -7.44
N HIS A 147 -6.70 -24.16 -7.30
CA HIS A 147 -7.66 -23.27 -6.66
C HIS A 147 -8.13 -22.12 -7.55
N ILE A 148 -7.58 -21.99 -8.75
CA ILE A 148 -7.99 -20.97 -9.74
C ILE A 148 -8.23 -21.63 -11.09
N SER A 149 -8.99 -20.94 -11.96
CA SER A 149 -9.27 -21.44 -13.31
C SER A 149 -7.98 -21.59 -14.14
N PRO A 150 -7.93 -22.60 -15.06
CA PRO A 150 -6.75 -22.78 -15.93
C PRO A 150 -6.43 -21.54 -16.77
N ALA A 151 -7.43 -20.77 -17.17
CA ALA A 151 -7.26 -19.54 -17.92
C ALA A 151 -6.55 -18.46 -17.07
N LEU A 152 -6.97 -18.27 -15.82
CA LEU A 152 -6.35 -17.33 -14.89
C LEU A 152 -4.93 -17.76 -14.54
N LEU A 153 -4.70 -19.06 -14.34
CA LEU A 153 -3.37 -19.61 -14.08
C LEU A 153 -2.40 -19.35 -15.23
N ALA A 154 -2.84 -19.50 -16.48
CA ALA A 154 -2.01 -19.23 -17.66
C ALA A 154 -1.61 -17.74 -17.71
N ARG A 155 -2.57 -16.83 -17.47
CA ARG A 155 -2.30 -15.38 -17.39
C ARG A 155 -1.34 -15.04 -16.26
N LEU A 156 -1.56 -15.60 -15.06
CA LEU A 156 -0.67 -15.42 -13.91
C LEU A 156 0.76 -15.84 -14.26
N LYS A 157 0.96 -17.04 -14.82
CA LYS A 157 2.28 -17.54 -15.22
C LYS A 157 2.96 -16.61 -16.22
N THR A 158 2.22 -16.12 -17.22
CA THR A 158 2.73 -15.15 -18.20
C THR A 158 3.20 -13.86 -17.53
N GLN A 159 2.43 -13.32 -16.58
CA GLN A 159 2.80 -12.09 -15.88
C GLN A 159 3.96 -12.28 -14.91
N LEU A 160 4.09 -13.44 -14.29
CA LEU A 160 5.23 -13.79 -13.44
C LEU A 160 6.51 -13.94 -14.28
N GLU A 161 6.43 -14.60 -15.45
CA GLU A 161 7.56 -14.77 -16.37
C GLU A 161 8.09 -13.42 -16.87
N LYS A 162 7.21 -12.52 -17.32
CA LYS A 162 7.59 -11.15 -17.71
C LYS A 162 8.37 -10.42 -16.61
N ARG A 163 8.10 -10.71 -15.34
CA ARG A 163 8.76 -10.12 -14.16
C ARG A 163 9.91 -10.97 -13.62
N LYS A 164 10.26 -12.05 -14.30
CA LYS A 164 11.31 -13.00 -13.90
C LYS A 164 11.07 -13.58 -12.49
N ILE A 165 9.81 -13.84 -12.15
CA ILE A 165 9.40 -14.49 -10.92
C ILE A 165 9.15 -15.98 -11.22
N PRO A 166 9.95 -16.90 -10.69
CA PRO A 166 9.68 -18.33 -10.84
C PRO A 166 8.35 -18.68 -10.18
N PHE A 167 7.46 -19.36 -10.91
CA PHE A 167 6.15 -19.78 -10.38
C PHE A 167 6.28 -20.59 -9.08
N ALA A 168 7.31 -21.45 -8.99
CA ALA A 168 7.58 -22.25 -7.80
C ALA A 168 7.74 -21.41 -6.50
N ASN A 169 8.18 -20.15 -6.62
CA ASN A 169 8.38 -19.27 -5.45
C ASN A 169 7.07 -18.71 -4.88
N VAL A 170 5.98 -18.80 -5.63
CA VAL A 170 4.68 -18.23 -5.28
C VAL A 170 3.54 -19.25 -5.37
N ALA A 171 3.84 -20.48 -5.76
CA ALA A 171 2.84 -21.52 -6.02
C ALA A 171 2.01 -21.88 -4.77
N SER A 172 2.56 -21.74 -3.57
CA SER A 172 1.84 -21.97 -2.32
C SER A 172 0.94 -20.81 -1.90
N MET A 173 1.12 -19.63 -2.45
CA MET A 173 0.40 -18.42 -2.04
C MET A 173 -1.08 -18.46 -2.46
N ARG A 174 -1.94 -17.89 -1.63
CA ARG A 174 -3.38 -17.73 -1.97
C ARG A 174 -3.56 -16.64 -3.05
N PRO A 175 -4.61 -16.71 -3.89
CA PRO A 175 -4.84 -15.77 -4.98
C PRO A 175 -4.87 -14.31 -4.53
N VAL A 176 -5.52 -14.02 -3.39
CA VAL A 176 -5.61 -12.67 -2.83
C VAL A 176 -4.23 -12.10 -2.47
N MET A 177 -3.31 -12.96 -2.02
CA MET A 177 -1.95 -12.53 -1.67
C MET A 177 -1.14 -12.16 -2.90
N LEU A 178 -1.29 -12.92 -3.99
CA LEU A 178 -0.67 -12.59 -5.28
C LEU A 178 -1.28 -11.33 -5.89
N GLY A 179 -2.60 -11.18 -5.79
CA GLY A 179 -3.30 -9.97 -6.22
C GLY A 179 -2.81 -8.70 -5.50
N GLY A 180 -2.46 -8.82 -4.22
CA GLY A 180 -1.84 -7.71 -3.47
C GLY A 180 -0.35 -7.51 -3.75
N MET A 181 0.40 -8.59 -4.02
CA MET A 181 1.84 -8.54 -4.28
C MET A 181 2.18 -7.93 -5.65
N LEU A 182 1.46 -8.31 -6.69
CA LEU A 182 1.78 -7.90 -8.06
C LEU A 182 1.78 -6.38 -8.27
N PRO A 183 0.83 -5.59 -7.74
CA PRO A 183 0.91 -4.13 -7.81
C PRO A 183 2.18 -3.56 -7.18
N ILE A 184 2.66 -4.13 -6.07
CA ILE A 184 3.89 -3.67 -5.43
C ILE A 184 5.11 -3.90 -6.31
N VAL A 185 5.13 -5.00 -7.05
CA VAL A 185 6.18 -5.25 -8.06
C VAL A 185 6.17 -4.16 -9.14
N GLU A 186 4.98 -3.72 -9.58
CA GLU A 186 4.84 -2.60 -10.51
C GLU A 186 5.38 -1.29 -9.91
N TYR A 187 5.02 -0.98 -8.64
CA TYR A 187 5.56 0.19 -7.94
C TYR A 187 7.09 0.16 -7.88
N VAL A 188 7.67 -1.00 -7.57
CA VAL A 188 9.15 -1.15 -7.52
C VAL A 188 9.79 -0.93 -8.89
N ALA A 189 9.18 -1.41 -9.97
CA ALA A 189 9.64 -1.18 -11.33
C ALA A 189 9.63 0.32 -11.71
N LEU A 190 8.75 1.13 -11.08
CA LEU A 190 8.67 2.58 -11.24
C LEU A 190 9.56 3.36 -10.26
N GLY A 191 10.42 2.66 -9.52
CA GLY A 191 11.39 3.24 -8.60
C GLY A 191 10.81 3.66 -7.24
N TYR A 192 9.63 3.13 -6.86
CA TYR A 192 9.13 3.22 -5.51
C TYR A 192 9.66 2.04 -4.68
N ASP A 193 9.68 2.16 -3.37
CA ASP A 193 10.03 1.07 -2.47
C ASP A 193 9.16 1.11 -1.20
N MET A 194 9.08 -0.03 -0.52
CA MET A 194 8.32 -0.16 0.73
C MET A 194 9.05 0.46 1.93
N ALA A 195 10.39 0.50 1.89
CA ALA A 195 11.18 1.09 2.98
C ALA A 195 10.98 2.59 3.06
N SER A 196 10.67 3.22 1.92
CA SER A 196 10.27 4.64 1.82
C SER A 196 8.75 4.84 1.96
N GLY A 197 7.97 3.80 2.22
CA GLY A 197 6.54 3.91 2.48
C GLY A 197 6.24 4.70 3.74
N LEU A 198 5.15 5.46 3.71
CA LEU A 198 4.81 6.40 4.79
C LEU A 198 4.51 5.70 6.11
N ASP A 199 3.81 4.55 6.07
CA ASP A 199 3.49 3.77 7.25
C ASP A 199 4.76 3.34 7.99
N LEU A 200 5.69 2.73 7.27
CA LEU A 200 6.95 2.25 7.84
C LEU A 200 7.83 3.40 8.33
N ALA A 201 7.86 4.52 7.61
CA ALA A 201 8.61 5.69 8.03
C ALA A 201 8.07 6.28 9.35
N LEU A 202 6.74 6.34 9.52
CA LEU A 202 6.10 6.80 10.76
C LEU A 202 6.35 5.85 11.94
N ILE A 203 6.30 4.54 11.71
CA ILE A 203 6.66 3.53 12.72
C ILE A 203 8.11 3.73 13.17
N HIS A 204 9.04 3.88 12.22
CA HIS A 204 10.44 4.12 12.54
C HIS A 204 10.65 5.47 13.25
N GLN A 205 9.90 6.51 12.87
CA GLN A 205 9.96 7.82 13.53
C GLN A 205 9.48 7.70 14.98
N ALA A 206 8.33 7.06 15.23
CA ALA A 206 7.84 6.82 16.58
C ALA A 206 8.88 6.13 17.46
N LYS A 207 9.52 5.06 16.94
CA LYS A 207 10.55 4.30 17.65
C LYS A 207 11.82 5.14 17.92
N ARG A 208 12.28 5.93 16.95
CA ARG A 208 13.44 6.82 17.12
C ARG A 208 13.18 7.91 18.16
N GLU A 209 11.99 8.52 18.12
CA GLU A 209 11.58 9.61 19.01
C GLU A 209 11.08 9.10 20.37
N LYS A 210 11.00 7.78 20.55
CA LYS A 210 10.41 7.14 21.74
C LYS A 210 8.98 7.61 22.02
N LYS A 211 8.24 7.99 20.99
CA LYS A 211 6.80 8.27 21.08
C LYS A 211 6.03 6.96 21.19
N PRO A 212 5.01 6.88 22.05
CA PRO A 212 4.13 5.73 22.09
C PRO A 212 3.53 5.47 20.71
N LEU A 213 3.69 4.23 20.22
CA LEU A 213 3.11 3.74 18.97
C LEU A 213 1.89 2.89 19.30
N LEU A 214 0.75 3.28 18.78
CA LEU A 214 -0.52 2.57 18.86
C LEU A 214 -0.92 2.08 17.47
N GLN A 215 -1.89 1.17 17.40
CA GLN A 215 -2.41 0.68 16.13
C GLN A 215 -3.95 0.60 16.17
N LEU A 216 -4.59 0.84 15.02
CA LEU A 216 -6.04 0.71 14.87
C LEU A 216 -6.45 -0.75 14.78
N GLU A 217 -5.62 -1.58 14.14
CA GLU A 217 -5.83 -3.00 13.91
C GLU A 217 -4.52 -3.77 14.04
N SER A 218 -4.57 -5.08 14.13
CA SER A 218 -3.37 -5.92 14.04
C SER A 218 -3.12 -6.37 12.59
N ALA A 219 -1.85 -6.57 12.21
CA ALA A 219 -1.48 -7.14 10.92
C ALA A 219 -2.15 -8.51 10.69
N THR A 220 -2.23 -9.34 11.72
CA THR A 220 -2.93 -10.65 11.66
C THR A 220 -4.41 -10.48 11.33
N ALA A 221 -5.10 -9.48 11.90
CA ALA A 221 -6.51 -9.22 11.60
C ALA A 221 -6.69 -8.81 10.13
N GLN A 222 -5.81 -7.97 9.58
CA GLN A 222 -5.84 -7.58 8.17
C GLN A 222 -5.64 -8.79 7.25
N ILE A 223 -4.67 -9.65 7.52
CA ILE A 223 -4.44 -10.86 6.72
C ILE A 223 -5.65 -11.80 6.80
N LYS A 224 -6.25 -11.98 7.97
CA LYS A 224 -7.49 -12.77 8.11
C LYS A 224 -8.63 -12.23 7.27
N LEU A 225 -8.80 -10.89 7.18
CA LEU A 225 -9.82 -10.30 6.31
C LEU A 225 -9.62 -10.72 4.85
N LEU A 226 -8.38 -10.68 4.36
CA LEU A 226 -8.03 -11.08 2.99
C LEU A 226 -8.25 -12.58 2.76
N THR A 227 -7.71 -13.40 3.64
CA THR A 227 -7.69 -14.86 3.46
C THR A 227 -9.02 -15.53 3.78
N ASN A 228 -9.92 -14.87 4.52
CA ASN A 228 -11.29 -15.31 4.77
C ASN A 228 -12.27 -14.96 3.65
N MET A 229 -11.84 -14.23 2.62
CA MET A 229 -12.66 -14.06 1.41
C MET A 229 -12.99 -15.41 0.79
N SER A 230 -14.18 -15.52 0.17
CA SER A 230 -14.53 -16.73 -0.60
C SER A 230 -13.50 -16.99 -1.69
N ALA A 231 -13.32 -18.25 -2.08
CA ALA A 231 -12.38 -18.62 -3.15
C ALA A 231 -12.67 -17.82 -4.45
N SER A 232 -13.96 -17.68 -4.80
CA SER A 232 -14.38 -16.90 -5.97
C SER A 232 -13.99 -15.41 -5.87
N LEU A 233 -14.08 -14.80 -4.68
CA LEU A 233 -13.72 -13.40 -4.51
C LEU A 233 -12.19 -13.20 -4.53
N GLN A 234 -11.42 -14.16 -4.01
CA GLN A 234 -9.96 -14.13 -4.11
C GLN A 234 -9.50 -14.31 -5.56
N GLU A 235 -10.15 -15.19 -6.33
CA GLU A 235 -9.89 -15.38 -7.76
C GLU A 235 -10.22 -14.11 -8.55
N ALA A 236 -11.39 -13.50 -8.31
CA ALA A 236 -11.80 -12.25 -8.93
C ALA A 236 -10.85 -11.09 -8.62
N PHE A 237 -10.37 -11.00 -7.38
CA PHE A 237 -9.37 -9.99 -6.99
C PHE A 237 -8.07 -10.16 -7.77
N LEU A 238 -7.56 -11.39 -7.90
CA LEU A 238 -6.37 -11.68 -8.71
C LEU A 238 -6.62 -11.39 -10.20
N ASP A 239 -7.77 -11.79 -10.73
CA ASP A 239 -8.15 -11.55 -12.14
C ASP A 239 -8.20 -10.06 -12.47
N ASN A 240 -8.80 -9.25 -11.60
CA ASN A 240 -8.87 -7.80 -11.76
C ASN A 240 -7.45 -7.18 -11.73
N THR A 241 -6.60 -7.64 -10.82
CA THR A 241 -5.19 -7.20 -10.75
C THR A 241 -4.44 -7.51 -12.04
N LEU A 242 -4.53 -8.75 -12.53
CA LEU A 242 -3.88 -9.15 -13.79
C LEU A 242 -4.42 -8.35 -14.97
N SER A 243 -5.73 -8.13 -15.01
CA SER A 243 -6.37 -7.34 -16.07
C SER A 243 -5.86 -5.89 -16.11
N THR A 244 -5.64 -5.27 -14.96
CA THR A 244 -5.06 -3.92 -14.85
C THR A 244 -3.64 -3.88 -15.37
N ILE A 245 -2.84 -4.88 -14.99
CA ILE A 245 -1.45 -5.02 -15.42
C ILE A 245 -1.38 -5.25 -16.94
N GLU A 246 -2.22 -6.13 -17.48
CA GLU A 246 -2.25 -6.50 -18.90
C GLU A 246 -2.66 -5.33 -19.80
N ARG A 247 -3.49 -4.42 -19.30
CA ARG A 247 -3.84 -3.18 -20.00
C ARG A 247 -2.75 -2.11 -19.95
N GLY A 248 -1.65 -2.35 -19.25
CA GLY A 248 -0.58 -1.36 -19.09
C GLY A 248 -0.95 -0.15 -18.22
N GLN A 249 -2.05 -0.23 -17.46
CA GLN A 249 -2.59 0.89 -16.68
C GLN A 249 -1.89 1.08 -15.33
N SER A 250 -1.04 0.13 -14.92
CA SER A 250 -0.39 0.16 -13.60
C SER A 250 0.43 1.41 -13.37
N ALA A 251 1.21 1.86 -14.36
CA ALA A 251 2.06 3.03 -14.23
C ALA A 251 1.26 4.33 -14.05
N ASP A 252 0.17 4.49 -14.81
CA ASP A 252 -0.70 5.66 -14.74
C ASP A 252 -1.45 5.69 -13.41
N GLN A 253 -1.96 4.55 -12.94
CA GLN A 253 -2.63 4.44 -11.65
C GLN A 253 -1.69 4.78 -10.49
N VAL A 254 -0.48 4.20 -10.48
CA VAL A 254 0.55 4.49 -9.48
C VAL A 254 0.87 5.98 -9.45
N THR A 255 1.15 6.55 -10.62
CA THR A 255 1.52 7.97 -10.75
C THR A 255 0.36 8.87 -10.33
N GLY A 256 -0.86 8.53 -10.73
CA GLY A 256 -2.08 9.26 -10.37
C GLY A 256 -2.32 9.28 -8.86
N ILE A 257 -2.26 8.12 -8.20
CA ILE A 257 -2.44 7.98 -6.75
C ILE A 257 -1.37 8.78 -6.00
N VAL A 258 -0.11 8.67 -6.40
CA VAL A 258 0.99 9.41 -5.78
C VAL A 258 0.81 10.92 -5.97
N ASN A 259 0.44 11.37 -7.16
CA ASN A 259 0.20 12.79 -7.44
C ASN A 259 -0.98 13.32 -6.61
N ALA A 260 -2.11 12.58 -6.54
CA ALA A 260 -3.25 12.96 -5.71
C ALA A 260 -2.85 13.10 -4.24
N TRP A 261 -2.04 12.16 -3.73
CA TRP A 261 -1.52 12.22 -2.37
C TRP A 261 -0.60 13.44 -2.17
N GLN A 262 0.37 13.65 -3.07
CA GLN A 262 1.30 14.78 -2.97
C GLN A 262 0.59 16.13 -2.99
N LEU A 263 -0.44 16.27 -3.83
CA LEU A 263 -1.25 17.49 -3.94
C LEU A 263 -2.23 17.67 -2.77
N GLY A 264 -2.46 16.63 -1.96
CA GLY A 264 -3.52 16.63 -0.94
C GLY A 264 -4.92 16.60 -1.58
N ASP A 265 -5.04 16.11 -2.81
CA ASP A 265 -6.31 16.09 -3.55
C ASP A 265 -7.12 14.84 -3.23
N ALA A 266 -7.98 14.97 -2.21
CA ALA A 266 -8.85 13.89 -1.75
C ALA A 266 -9.88 13.46 -2.82
N LYS A 267 -10.33 14.40 -3.67
CA LYS A 267 -11.29 14.10 -4.73
C LYS A 267 -10.61 13.29 -5.84
N LEU A 268 -9.46 13.76 -6.32
CA LEU A 268 -8.69 13.03 -7.34
C LEU A 268 -8.32 11.62 -6.86
N MET A 269 -7.93 11.47 -5.58
CA MET A 269 -7.63 10.16 -4.99
C MET A 269 -8.84 9.23 -5.09
N MET A 270 -10.04 9.72 -4.81
CA MET A 270 -11.26 8.94 -4.86
C MET A 270 -11.68 8.60 -6.31
N ASP A 271 -11.57 9.56 -7.21
CA ASP A 271 -11.88 9.38 -8.65
C ASP A 271 -10.99 8.26 -9.24
N LEU A 272 -9.68 8.30 -8.97
CA LEU A 272 -8.72 7.27 -9.42
C LEU A 272 -9.02 5.87 -8.83
N ALA A 273 -9.45 5.82 -7.57
CA ALA A 273 -9.83 4.55 -6.96
C ALA A 273 -11.08 3.94 -7.62
N HIS A 274 -12.03 4.76 -8.06
CA HIS A 274 -13.22 4.30 -8.77
C HIS A 274 -12.92 3.86 -10.22
N GLU A 275 -12.03 4.54 -10.93
CA GLU A 275 -11.66 4.18 -12.30
C GLU A 275 -10.97 2.81 -12.41
N ALA A 276 -10.32 2.38 -11.33
CA ALA A 276 -9.57 1.12 -11.28
C ALA A 276 -10.44 -0.15 -11.39
N THR A 277 -11.78 -0.03 -11.41
CA THR A 277 -12.68 -1.16 -11.18
C THR A 277 -13.69 -1.38 -12.31
N ARG A 278 -13.75 -2.61 -12.87
CA ARG A 278 -14.63 -2.97 -13.99
C ARG A 278 -15.99 -3.51 -13.58
N ASP A 279 -16.06 -4.33 -12.53
CA ASP A 279 -17.30 -4.89 -12.01
C ASP A 279 -17.72 -4.18 -10.73
N GLN A 280 -18.84 -3.44 -10.81
CA GLN A 280 -19.33 -2.67 -9.67
C GLN A 280 -19.71 -3.54 -8.47
N ARG A 281 -20.22 -4.76 -8.67
CA ARG A 281 -20.65 -5.63 -7.55
C ARG A 281 -19.48 -6.25 -6.81
N GLU A 282 -18.49 -6.75 -7.54
CA GLU A 282 -17.29 -7.34 -6.92
C GLU A 282 -16.46 -6.26 -6.26
N THR A 283 -16.33 -5.10 -6.90
CA THR A 283 -15.68 -3.92 -6.34
C THR A 283 -16.34 -3.48 -5.04
N GLU A 284 -17.67 -3.39 -5.01
CA GLU A 284 -18.40 -3.01 -3.80
C GLU A 284 -18.15 -4.01 -2.67
N ARG A 285 -18.12 -5.32 -2.96
CA ARG A 285 -17.78 -6.36 -1.99
C ARG A 285 -16.34 -6.23 -1.50
N LEU A 286 -15.38 -6.00 -2.40
CA LEU A 286 -13.99 -5.81 -2.04
C LEU A 286 -13.82 -4.56 -1.18
N ASN A 287 -14.39 -3.44 -1.58
CA ASN A 287 -14.36 -2.20 -0.81
C ASN A 287 -15.05 -2.34 0.55
N GLN A 288 -16.14 -3.11 0.63
CA GLN A 288 -16.78 -3.41 1.92
C GLN A 288 -15.83 -4.18 2.85
N ILE A 289 -15.07 -5.13 2.34
CA ILE A 289 -14.12 -5.90 3.14
C ILE A 289 -12.85 -5.10 3.45
N LEU A 290 -12.26 -4.47 2.44
CA LEU A 290 -10.95 -3.84 2.54
C LEU A 290 -10.99 -2.46 3.20
N LEU A 291 -12.10 -1.73 3.07
CA LEU A 291 -12.24 -0.36 3.55
C LEU A 291 -13.39 -0.22 4.53
N TRP A 292 -14.62 -0.17 4.04
CA TRP A 292 -15.77 0.34 4.79
C TRP A 292 -16.20 -0.54 5.96
N GLY A 293 -16.06 -1.85 5.84
CA GLY A 293 -16.37 -2.78 6.95
C GLY A 293 -15.44 -2.64 8.15
N ARG A 294 -14.28 -2.01 7.96
CA ARG A 294 -13.29 -1.73 9.00
C ARG A 294 -13.53 -0.39 9.72
N HIS A 295 -14.21 0.55 9.04
CA HIS A 295 -14.44 1.90 9.57
C HIS A 295 -15.16 1.95 10.92
N PRO A 296 -16.16 1.11 11.24
CA PRO A 296 -16.80 1.16 12.56
C PRO A 296 -15.81 0.97 13.72
N ALA A 297 -14.89 0.02 13.63
CA ALA A 297 -13.88 -0.21 14.67
C ALA A 297 -12.82 0.91 14.69
N MET A 298 -12.38 1.39 13.52
CA MET A 298 -11.48 2.54 13.41
C MET A 298 -12.09 3.79 14.01
N MET A 299 -13.38 4.08 13.72
CA MET A 299 -14.11 5.21 14.29
C MET A 299 -14.21 5.14 15.81
N GLN A 300 -14.49 3.96 16.36
CA GLN A 300 -14.54 3.77 17.81
C GLN A 300 -13.17 4.11 18.45
N ASN A 301 -12.07 3.66 17.88
CA ASN A 301 -10.73 3.99 18.37
C ASN A 301 -10.43 5.48 18.24
N ILE A 302 -10.73 6.10 17.09
CA ILE A 302 -10.54 7.54 16.86
C ILE A 302 -11.35 8.39 17.87
N GLU A 303 -12.59 8.04 18.12
CA GLU A 303 -13.43 8.72 19.13
C GLU A 303 -12.86 8.56 20.54
N GLY A 304 -12.32 7.38 20.87
CA GLY A 304 -11.61 7.14 22.13
C GLY A 304 -10.37 8.03 22.26
N TYR A 305 -9.59 8.19 21.19
CA TYR A 305 -8.43 9.10 21.20
C TYR A 305 -8.83 10.56 21.36
N LEU A 306 -9.90 11.01 20.68
CA LEU A 306 -10.43 12.37 20.83
C LEU A 306 -10.90 12.65 22.26
N ALA A 307 -11.39 11.64 22.97
CA ALA A 307 -11.85 11.75 24.35
C ALA A 307 -10.73 11.62 25.40
N SER A 308 -9.54 11.15 25.02
CA SER A 308 -8.45 10.79 25.95
C SER A 308 -7.77 11.97 26.64
N GLY A 309 -7.95 13.18 26.14
CA GLY A 309 -7.25 14.35 26.66
C GLY A 309 -5.86 14.57 26.04
N GLU A 310 -5.43 13.74 25.08
CA GLU A 310 -4.11 13.79 24.44
C GLU A 310 -4.22 14.08 22.94
N VAL A 311 -3.18 14.65 22.35
CA VAL A 311 -3.10 14.87 20.90
C VAL A 311 -2.53 13.63 20.22
N HIS A 312 -3.29 13.06 19.30
CA HIS A 312 -2.89 11.88 18.56
C HIS A 312 -2.66 12.20 17.07
N PHE A 313 -1.65 11.60 16.50
CA PHE A 313 -1.42 11.57 15.04
C PHE A 313 -1.83 10.18 14.54
N VAL A 314 -2.95 10.10 13.84
CA VAL A 314 -3.51 8.83 13.32
C VAL A 314 -3.22 8.73 11.83
N ALA A 315 -2.39 7.78 11.46
CA ALA A 315 -1.98 7.48 10.10
C ALA A 315 -2.68 6.20 9.61
N VAL A 316 -3.39 6.30 8.51
CA VAL A 316 -4.14 5.20 7.91
C VAL A 316 -4.09 5.31 6.39
N GLY A 317 -4.21 4.21 5.67
CA GLY A 317 -4.22 4.21 4.20
C GLY A 317 -5.16 5.28 3.64
N SER A 318 -4.69 6.07 2.67
CA SER A 318 -5.39 7.25 2.14
C SER A 318 -6.84 6.99 1.74
N LEU A 319 -7.13 5.81 1.20
CA LEU A 319 -8.49 5.44 0.77
C LEU A 319 -9.49 5.27 1.92
N HIS A 320 -9.01 5.04 3.15
CA HIS A 320 -9.88 5.04 4.33
C HIS A 320 -10.41 6.43 4.67
N LEU A 321 -9.71 7.50 4.28
CA LEU A 321 -10.04 8.87 4.67
C LEU A 321 -11.02 9.55 3.72
N VAL A 322 -10.94 9.22 2.42
CA VAL A 322 -11.60 9.96 1.34
C VAL A 322 -12.98 9.36 0.96
N GLY A 323 -13.78 10.16 0.24
CA GLY A 323 -15.11 9.76 -0.24
C GLY A 323 -16.21 9.89 0.82
N GLU A 324 -17.47 9.66 0.38
CA GLU A 324 -18.65 9.79 1.23
C GLU A 324 -18.65 8.83 2.43
N ARG A 325 -18.13 7.62 2.24
CA ARG A 325 -18.04 6.59 3.28
C ARG A 325 -16.68 6.60 4.00
N GLY A 326 -15.80 7.58 3.71
CA GLY A 326 -14.50 7.73 4.33
C GLY A 326 -14.57 8.26 5.76
N LEU A 327 -13.53 7.99 6.57
CA LEU A 327 -13.47 8.41 7.97
C LEU A 327 -13.64 9.92 8.17
N VAL A 328 -13.16 10.73 7.21
CA VAL A 328 -13.34 12.19 7.23
C VAL A 328 -14.82 12.56 7.15
N SER A 329 -15.58 11.94 6.25
CA SER A 329 -17.02 12.18 6.11
C SER A 329 -17.79 11.68 7.32
N LEU A 330 -17.49 10.48 7.80
CA LEU A 330 -18.11 9.90 9.01
C LEU A 330 -17.90 10.76 10.26
N LEU A 331 -16.72 11.35 10.43
CA LEU A 331 -16.46 12.28 11.54
C LEU A 331 -17.27 13.57 11.41
N LYS A 332 -17.40 14.13 10.20
CA LYS A 332 -18.25 15.31 9.95
C LYS A 332 -19.71 15.02 10.26
N GLU A 333 -20.23 13.87 9.83
CA GLU A 333 -21.60 13.42 10.11
C GLU A 333 -21.88 13.30 11.62
N LYS A 334 -20.88 12.84 12.38
CA LYS A 334 -20.95 12.80 13.85
C LYS A 334 -20.79 14.16 14.52
N GLY A 335 -20.59 15.23 13.76
CA GLY A 335 -20.53 16.60 14.25
C GLY A 335 -19.15 17.07 14.70
N TYR A 336 -18.10 16.33 14.39
CA TYR A 336 -16.73 16.81 14.60
C TYR A 336 -16.38 17.92 13.61
N LYS A 337 -15.56 18.88 14.06
CA LYS A 337 -14.99 19.90 13.18
C LYS A 337 -13.76 19.30 12.48
N VAL A 338 -13.86 19.08 11.16
CA VAL A 338 -12.80 18.47 10.36
C VAL A 338 -12.34 19.46 9.30
N ARG A 339 -11.06 19.82 9.34
CA ARG A 339 -10.41 20.77 8.41
C ARG A 339 -9.19 20.12 7.77
N GLN A 340 -9.12 20.15 6.46
CA GLN A 340 -7.91 19.75 5.73
C GLN A 340 -6.84 20.85 5.87
N LEU A 341 -5.58 20.43 6.06
CA LEU A 341 -4.43 21.32 6.31
C LEU A 341 -3.57 21.51 5.07
#